data_ebe5b1c6a273128dfbf1386054054159
#
_entry.id   ebe5b1c6a273128dfbf1386054054159
#
_cell.length_a   1.000
_cell.length_b   1.000
_cell.length_c   1.000
_cell.angle_alpha   90.00
_cell.angle_beta   90.00
_cell.angle_gamma   90.00
#
_symmetry.space_group_name_H-M   'P 1'
#
loop_
_entity.id
_entity.type
_entity.pdbx_description
1 polymer ?
#
loop_
_entity_poly.entity_id
_entity_poly.type
_entity_poly.pdbx_seq_one_letter_code
_entity_poly.pdbx_strand_id
1 'polypeptide(L)'
;MVLLAGLVPSVVALFGIVKVYESRAVSLRTAEIQNQCTILTNQISASHYFEDTSQEVVNDSLNQLTNIYNGRVMVIDDQLRVVKDTYSLDEGKLDVSESVVRCMKGTSTNNYDKKNHYIEVTAPIAIPGEDQIRGV
;
A
#
# COMPACT_ATOMS: atom_id res chain seq x y z
N MET A 1 -12.23 -20.29 -45.30
CA MET A 1 -13.27 -19.90 -44.29
C MET A 1 -13.16 -20.67 -43.00
N VAL A 2 -12.97 -21.98 -43.04
CA VAL A 2 -12.82 -22.80 -41.83
C VAL A 2 -11.58 -22.43 -41.02
N LEU A 3 -10.50 -22.03 -41.63
CA LEU A 3 -9.27 -21.56 -40.97
C LEU A 3 -9.44 -20.24 -40.24
N LEU A 4 -10.25 -19.31 -40.73
CA LEU A 4 -10.58 -18.04 -40.08
C LEU A 4 -11.46 -18.22 -38.85
N ALA A 5 -12.43 -19.13 -38.90
CA ALA A 5 -13.29 -19.46 -37.78
C ALA A 5 -12.55 -20.17 -36.63
N GLY A 6 -11.45 -20.89 -36.92
CA GLY A 6 -10.59 -21.51 -35.93
C GLY A 6 -9.61 -20.53 -35.26
N LEU A 7 -9.15 -19.49 -35.99
CA LEU A 7 -8.21 -18.50 -35.47
C LEU A 7 -8.84 -17.51 -34.49
N VAL A 8 -10.06 -17.06 -34.75
CA VAL A 8 -10.77 -16.06 -33.92
C VAL A 8 -11.01 -16.57 -32.48
N PRO A 9 -11.54 -17.79 -32.26
CA PRO A 9 -11.70 -18.31 -30.89
C PRO A 9 -10.37 -18.48 -30.15
N SER A 10 -9.30 -18.87 -30.83
CA SER A 10 -7.97 -19.03 -30.22
C SER A 10 -7.40 -17.72 -29.71
N VAL A 11 -7.54 -16.63 -30.48
CA VAL A 11 -7.09 -15.28 -30.09
C VAL A 11 -7.88 -14.76 -28.90
N VAL A 12 -9.19 -14.94 -28.89
CA VAL A 12 -10.04 -14.55 -27.75
C VAL A 12 -9.68 -15.30 -26.47
N ALA A 13 -9.43 -16.61 -26.57
CA ALA A 13 -8.99 -17.41 -25.44
C ALA A 13 -7.65 -16.94 -24.87
N LEU A 14 -6.70 -16.58 -25.74
CA LEU A 14 -5.39 -16.06 -25.33
C LEU A 14 -5.52 -14.74 -24.56
N PHE A 15 -6.35 -13.81 -25.01
CA PHE A 15 -6.64 -12.56 -24.31
C PHE A 15 -7.27 -12.81 -22.96
N GLY A 16 -8.17 -13.75 -22.84
CA GLY A 16 -8.80 -14.13 -21.57
C GLY A 16 -7.78 -14.64 -20.56
N ILE A 17 -6.84 -15.49 -20.98
CA ILE A 17 -5.77 -16.04 -20.13
C ILE A 17 -4.85 -14.94 -19.62
N VAL A 18 -4.41 -14.03 -20.47
CA VAL A 18 -3.54 -12.91 -20.10
C VAL A 18 -4.21 -12.00 -19.09
N LYS A 19 -5.48 -11.66 -19.25
CA LYS A 19 -6.26 -10.84 -18.32
C LYS A 19 -6.39 -11.48 -16.95
N VAL A 20 -6.69 -12.77 -16.88
CA VAL A 20 -6.80 -13.51 -15.62
C VAL A 20 -5.45 -13.58 -14.91
N TYR A 21 -4.38 -13.80 -15.66
CA TYR A 21 -3.03 -13.86 -15.09
C TYR A 21 -2.60 -12.54 -14.46
N GLU A 22 -2.80 -11.42 -15.13
CA GLU A 22 -2.49 -10.09 -14.61
C GLU A 22 -3.29 -9.77 -13.34
N SER A 23 -4.60 -10.01 -13.36
CA SER A 23 -5.48 -9.80 -12.21
C SER A 23 -5.05 -10.62 -11.00
N ARG A 24 -4.66 -11.88 -11.23
CA ARG A 24 -4.18 -12.78 -10.17
C ARG A 24 -2.85 -12.33 -9.59
N ALA A 25 -1.92 -11.89 -10.42
CA ALA A 25 -0.62 -11.38 -10.00
C ALA A 25 -0.78 -10.10 -9.15
N VAL A 26 -1.63 -9.18 -9.56
CA VAL A 26 -1.94 -7.96 -8.81
C VAL A 26 -2.59 -8.31 -7.47
N SER A 27 -3.54 -9.23 -7.44
CA SER A 27 -4.22 -9.65 -6.20
C SER A 27 -3.24 -10.27 -5.20
N LEU A 28 -2.36 -11.15 -5.64
CA LEU A 28 -1.32 -11.76 -4.79
C LEU A 28 -0.34 -10.72 -4.26
N ARG A 29 0.10 -9.79 -5.10
CA ARG A 29 1.02 -8.73 -4.70
C ARG A 29 0.38 -7.78 -3.69
N THR A 30 -0.87 -7.42 -3.90
CA THR A 30 -1.64 -6.58 -2.98
C THR A 30 -1.77 -7.23 -1.61
N ALA A 31 -2.11 -8.51 -1.55
CA ALA A 31 -2.21 -9.26 -0.29
C ALA A 31 -0.87 -9.32 0.44
N GLU A 32 0.23 -9.53 -0.26
CA GLU A 32 1.58 -9.54 0.29
C GLU A 32 1.96 -8.17 0.89
N ILE A 33 1.70 -7.09 0.18
CA ILE A 33 1.96 -5.73 0.65
C ILE A 33 1.09 -5.40 1.88
N GLN A 34 -0.18 -5.80 1.88
CA GLN A 34 -1.08 -5.61 3.02
C GLN A 34 -0.56 -6.32 4.28
N ASN A 35 -0.05 -7.54 4.15
CA ASN A 35 0.56 -8.26 5.26
C ASN A 35 1.80 -7.53 5.80
N GLN A 36 2.65 -7.04 4.93
CA GLN A 36 3.84 -6.28 5.34
C GLN A 36 3.45 -4.95 6.02
N CYS A 37 2.43 -4.27 5.53
CA CYS A 37 1.89 -3.07 6.16
C CYS A 37 1.34 -3.36 7.56
N THR A 38 0.66 -4.49 7.76
CA THR A 38 0.16 -4.90 9.08
C THR A 38 1.31 -5.10 10.06
N ILE A 39 2.38 -5.80 9.66
CA ILE A 39 3.57 -5.99 10.48
C ILE A 39 4.19 -4.64 10.85
N LEU A 40 4.33 -3.76 9.88
CA LEU A 40 4.91 -2.44 10.07
C LEU A 40 4.07 -1.54 10.99
N THR A 41 2.75 -1.51 10.83
CA THR A 41 1.86 -0.73 11.70
C THR A 41 1.92 -1.22 13.14
N ASN A 42 2.02 -2.52 13.37
CA ASN A 42 2.20 -3.09 14.70
C ASN A 42 3.55 -2.68 15.31
N GLN A 43 4.61 -2.67 14.52
CA GLN A 43 5.93 -2.23 14.96
C GLN A 43 5.95 -0.75 15.32
N ILE A 44 5.34 0.10 14.50
CA ILE A 44 5.20 1.55 14.76
C ILE A 44 4.41 1.79 16.04
N SER A 45 3.31 1.08 16.22
CA SER A 45 2.47 1.17 17.40
C SER A 45 3.23 0.75 18.68
N ALA A 46 3.92 -0.38 18.64
CA ALA A 46 4.64 -0.91 19.80
C ALA A 46 5.85 -0.06 20.20
N SER A 47 6.49 0.61 19.24
CA SER A 47 7.70 1.41 19.48
C SER A 47 7.45 2.87 19.84
N HIS A 48 6.19 3.33 19.87
CA HIS A 48 5.83 4.74 20.06
C HIS A 48 6.51 5.66 19.04
N TYR A 49 6.51 5.24 17.78
CA TYR A 49 7.23 5.93 16.69
C TYR A 49 6.80 7.39 16.50
N PHE A 50 5.53 7.73 16.74
CA PHE A 50 5.06 9.12 16.61
C PHE A 50 5.67 10.07 17.64
N GLU A 51 6.19 9.55 18.74
CA GLU A 51 6.89 10.35 19.75
C GLU A 51 8.34 10.58 19.38
N ASP A 52 8.95 9.64 18.64
CA ASP A 52 10.32 9.73 18.16
C ASP A 52 10.45 9.06 16.79
N THR A 53 10.39 9.87 15.73
CA THR A 53 10.50 9.40 14.34
C THR A 53 11.95 9.14 13.89
N SER A 54 12.92 9.30 14.78
CA SER A 54 14.33 9.00 14.49
C SER A 54 14.72 7.56 14.81
N GLN A 55 13.78 6.70 15.24
CA GLN A 55 14.05 5.31 15.58
C GLN A 55 14.59 4.53 14.40
N GLU A 56 15.83 4.10 14.51
CA GLU A 56 16.58 3.47 13.43
C GLU A 56 15.93 2.15 12.99
N VAL A 57 15.47 1.32 13.93
CA VAL A 57 14.87 0.02 13.65
C VAL A 57 13.61 0.17 12.78
N VAL A 58 12.74 1.13 13.10
CA VAL A 58 11.53 1.39 12.31
C VAL A 58 11.88 1.97 10.95
N ASN A 59 12.79 2.93 10.90
CA ASN A 59 13.23 3.55 9.66
C ASN A 59 13.90 2.54 8.71
N ASP A 60 14.68 1.61 9.24
CA ASP A 60 15.26 0.52 8.47
C ASP A 60 14.18 -0.40 7.88
N SER A 61 13.14 -0.71 8.66
CA SER A 61 12.00 -1.51 8.17
C SER A 61 11.26 -0.81 7.03
N LEU A 62 11.06 0.51 7.13
CA LEU A 62 10.46 1.31 6.06
C LEU A 62 11.31 1.25 4.78
N ASN A 63 12.61 1.43 4.92
CA ASN A 63 13.55 1.38 3.80
C ASN A 63 13.62 -0.01 3.15
N GLN A 64 13.54 -1.08 3.94
CA GLN A 64 13.47 -2.45 3.43
C GLN A 64 12.23 -2.67 2.55
N LEU A 65 11.07 -2.21 2.99
CA LEU A 65 9.85 -2.30 2.17
C LEU A 65 10.00 -1.54 0.85
N THR A 66 10.55 -0.35 0.90
CA THR A 66 10.83 0.46 -0.30
C THR A 66 11.74 -0.30 -1.28
N ASN A 67 12.78 -0.95 -0.78
CA ASN A 67 13.73 -1.68 -1.62
C ASN A 67 13.14 -2.98 -2.18
N ILE A 68 12.39 -3.74 -1.37
CA ILE A 68 11.80 -5.03 -1.78
C ILE A 68 10.74 -4.82 -2.86
N TYR A 69 9.87 -3.83 -2.69
CA TYR A 69 8.73 -3.61 -3.59
C TYR A 69 8.96 -2.49 -4.61
N ASN A 70 10.12 -1.86 -4.59
CA ASN A 70 10.44 -0.72 -5.45
C ASN A 70 9.36 0.36 -5.36
N GLY A 71 8.96 0.69 -4.15
CA GLY A 71 7.85 1.58 -3.88
C GLY A 71 8.19 2.67 -2.88
N ARG A 72 7.19 3.43 -2.52
CA ARG A 72 7.27 4.54 -1.57
C ARG A 72 6.43 4.22 -0.35
N VAL A 73 6.96 4.46 0.84
CA VAL A 73 6.22 4.30 2.09
C VAL A 73 6.15 5.65 2.81
N MET A 74 4.96 6.02 3.23
CA MET A 74 4.72 7.23 4.03
C MET A 74 4.03 6.87 5.33
N VAL A 75 4.43 7.52 6.41
CA VAL A 75 3.77 7.44 7.72
C VAL A 75 3.13 8.80 8.01
N ILE A 76 1.85 8.78 8.33
CA ILE A 76 1.02 9.97 8.49
C ILE A 76 0.40 9.95 9.89
N ASP A 77 0.47 11.07 10.60
CA ASP A 77 -0.09 11.18 11.95
C ASP A 77 -1.61 11.45 11.94
N ASP A 78 -2.20 11.54 13.14
CA ASP A 78 -3.64 11.78 13.31
C ASP A 78 -4.10 13.19 12.92
N GLN A 79 -3.18 14.07 12.60
CA GLN A 79 -3.46 15.40 12.05
C GLN A 79 -3.27 15.47 10.53
N LEU A 80 -3.16 14.30 9.88
CA LEU A 80 -2.95 14.15 8.43
C LEU A 80 -1.61 14.71 7.93
N ARG A 81 -0.64 14.86 8.83
CA ARG A 81 0.69 15.34 8.47
C ARG A 81 1.62 14.16 8.20
N VAL A 82 2.37 14.24 7.12
CA VAL A 82 3.38 13.23 6.79
C VAL A 82 4.57 13.40 7.73
N VAL A 83 4.80 12.42 8.61
CA VAL A 83 5.90 12.43 9.59
C VAL A 83 7.12 11.70 9.05
N LYS A 84 6.95 10.78 8.10
CA LYS A 84 8.04 10.06 7.43
C LYS A 84 7.64 9.73 6.00
N ASP A 85 8.60 9.90 5.09
CA ASP A 85 8.46 9.59 3.68
C ASP A 85 9.80 9.01 3.19
N THR A 86 9.77 7.77 2.70
CA THR A 86 11.00 7.12 2.22
C THR A 86 11.63 7.80 1.01
N TYR A 87 10.86 8.63 0.29
CA TYR A 87 11.37 9.46 -0.79
C TYR A 87 11.77 10.87 -0.32
N SER A 88 11.50 11.21 0.93
CA SER A 88 11.81 12.53 1.54
C SER A 88 11.24 13.74 0.79
N LEU A 89 10.11 13.55 0.09
CA LEU A 89 9.50 14.60 -0.73
C LEU A 89 8.44 15.40 0.02
N ASP A 90 7.63 14.73 0.84
CA ASP A 90 6.41 15.30 1.42
C ASP A 90 6.44 15.38 2.95
N GLU A 91 7.56 15.12 3.61
CA GLU A 91 7.67 15.23 5.06
C GLU A 91 7.27 16.63 5.53
N GLY A 92 6.42 16.69 6.55
CA GLY A 92 5.87 17.92 7.09
C GLY A 92 4.66 18.48 6.36
N LYS A 93 4.31 17.95 5.20
CA LYS A 93 3.12 18.35 4.43
C LYS A 93 1.88 17.60 4.90
N LEU A 94 0.70 18.17 4.61
CA LEU A 94 -0.57 17.51 4.87
C LEU A 94 -0.94 16.60 3.70
N ASP A 95 -1.43 15.40 4.02
CA ASP A 95 -2.00 14.47 3.05
C ASP A 95 -3.48 14.29 3.36
N VAL A 96 -4.33 14.92 2.54
CA VAL A 96 -5.78 14.91 2.69
C VAL A 96 -6.45 14.04 1.62
N SER A 97 -5.71 13.11 1.00
CA SER A 97 -6.26 12.19 0.02
C SER A 97 -7.38 11.33 0.61
N GLU A 98 -8.31 10.91 -0.25
CA GLU A 98 -9.47 10.12 0.18
C GLU A 98 -9.07 8.83 0.87
N SER A 99 -8.06 8.13 0.35
CA SER A 99 -7.57 6.87 0.92
C SER A 99 -7.02 7.06 2.34
N VAL A 100 -6.26 8.12 2.58
CA VAL A 100 -5.72 8.45 3.90
C VAL A 100 -6.83 8.83 4.87
N VAL A 101 -7.77 9.68 4.46
CA VAL A 101 -8.91 10.09 5.30
C VAL A 101 -9.77 8.89 5.69
N ARG A 102 -10.06 7.99 4.76
CA ARG A 102 -10.80 6.74 5.04
C ARG A 102 -10.05 5.85 6.02
N CYS A 103 -8.76 5.70 5.82
CA CYS A 103 -7.92 4.87 6.68
C CYS A 103 -7.85 5.44 8.09
N MET A 104 -7.82 6.75 8.25
CA MET A 104 -7.85 7.43 9.55
C MET A 104 -9.16 7.15 10.31
N LYS A 105 -10.23 6.84 9.59
CA LYS A 105 -11.52 6.40 10.17
C LYS A 105 -11.57 4.90 10.47
N GLY A 106 -10.48 4.18 10.24
CA GLY A 106 -10.35 2.76 10.53
C GLY A 106 -10.53 1.81 9.34
N THR A 107 -10.71 2.34 8.13
CA THR A 107 -10.93 1.53 6.93
C THR A 107 -9.65 1.46 6.09
N SER A 108 -8.99 0.30 6.07
CA SER A 108 -7.88 0.04 5.15
C SER A 108 -8.35 0.12 3.71
N THR A 109 -7.52 0.68 2.84
CA THR A 109 -7.80 0.78 1.42
C THR A 109 -6.72 0.10 0.61
N ASN A 110 -7.10 -0.40 -0.56
CA ASN A 110 -6.15 -0.83 -1.58
C ASN A 110 -6.71 -0.42 -2.94
N ASN A 111 -5.81 -0.03 -3.84
CA ASN A 111 -6.16 0.38 -5.17
C ASN A 111 -5.05 0.04 -6.15
N TYR A 112 -5.41 -0.49 -7.30
CA TYR A 112 -4.49 -0.70 -8.40
C TYR A 112 -4.73 0.33 -9.50
N ASP A 113 -3.75 1.18 -9.73
CA ASP A 113 -3.77 2.13 -10.83
C ASP A 113 -3.24 1.46 -12.10
N LYS A 114 -4.15 1.04 -12.95
CA LYS A 114 -3.86 0.33 -14.20
C LYS A 114 -3.09 1.19 -15.20
N LYS A 115 -3.31 2.50 -15.19
CA LYS A 115 -2.69 3.44 -16.11
C LYS A 115 -1.22 3.68 -15.75
N ASN A 116 -0.92 3.83 -14.48
CA ASN A 116 0.43 4.13 -13.99
C ASN A 116 1.15 2.90 -13.43
N HIS A 117 0.51 1.74 -13.42
CA HIS A 117 1.05 0.45 -12.98
C HIS A 117 1.59 0.47 -11.56
N TYR A 118 0.83 1.03 -10.61
CA TYR A 118 1.17 0.94 -9.19
C TYR A 118 0.01 0.46 -8.34
N ILE A 119 0.35 -0.13 -7.21
CA ILE A 119 -0.61 -0.54 -6.17
C ILE A 119 -0.46 0.41 -4.99
N GLU A 120 -1.58 0.98 -4.52
CA GLU A 120 -1.63 1.78 -3.30
C GLU A 120 -2.32 0.99 -2.20
N VAL A 121 -1.69 0.88 -1.05
CA VAL A 121 -2.25 0.21 0.14
C VAL A 121 -2.13 1.16 1.31
N THR A 122 -3.21 1.30 2.09
CA THR A 122 -3.21 2.02 3.35
C THR A 122 -3.57 1.10 4.49
N ALA A 123 -2.96 1.30 5.65
CA ALA A 123 -3.26 0.53 6.85
C ALA A 123 -3.32 1.48 8.07
N PRO A 124 -4.34 1.37 8.93
CA PRO A 124 -4.45 2.22 10.11
C PRO A 124 -3.46 1.81 11.19
N ILE A 125 -2.93 2.79 11.91
CA ILE A 125 -2.06 2.56 13.05
C ILE A 125 -2.87 2.81 14.32
N ALA A 126 -3.18 1.74 15.04
CA ALA A 126 -3.90 1.79 16.29
C ALA A 126 -2.96 1.48 17.46
N ILE A 127 -3.07 2.23 18.54
CA ILE A 127 -2.30 1.97 19.76
C ILE A 127 -3.17 1.15 20.71
N PRO A 128 -2.65 0.01 21.26
CA PRO A 128 -3.42 -0.80 22.19
C PRO A 128 -3.92 0.01 23.40
N GLY A 129 -5.22 -0.10 23.71
CA GLY A 129 -5.87 0.64 24.79
C GLY A 129 -6.42 2.02 24.39
N GLU A 130 -6.20 2.46 23.17
CA GLU A 130 -6.80 3.68 22.63
C GLU A 130 -7.91 3.35 21.63
N ASP A 131 -9.00 4.12 21.67
CA ASP A 131 -10.14 3.93 20.76
C ASP A 131 -9.95 4.62 19.41
N GLN A 132 -8.96 5.48 19.29
CA GLN A 132 -8.72 6.27 18.09
C GLN A 132 -7.55 5.74 17.28
N ILE A 133 -7.66 5.89 15.93
CA ILE A 133 -6.54 5.64 15.04
C ILE A 133 -5.53 6.79 15.20
N ARG A 134 -4.28 6.43 15.42
CA ARG A 134 -3.19 7.41 15.66
C ARG A 134 -2.46 7.82 14.39
N GLY A 135 -2.66 7.08 13.31
CA GLY A 135 -2.03 7.40 12.04
C GLY A 135 -2.31 6.36 10.95
N VAL A 136 -1.67 6.56 9.83
CA VAL A 136 -1.80 5.72 8.63
C VAL A 136 -0.43 5.43 8.06
#